data_0092232173bfccaf1bd08345e0dc402a
#
_entry.id   0092232173bfccaf1bd08345e0dc402a
#
_cell.length_a   1.000
_cell.length_b   1.000
_cell.length_c   1.000
_cell.angle_alpha   90.00
_cell.angle_beta   90.00
_cell.angle_gamma   90.00
#
_symmetry.space_group_name_H-M   'P 1'
#
loop_
_entity.id
_entity.type
_entity.pdbx_description
1 polymer ?
#
loop_
_entity_poly.entity_id
_entity_poly.type
_entity_poly.pdbx_seq_one_letter_code
_entity_poly.pdbx_strand_id
1 'polypeptide(L)'
;MLLRWVDAFTERPFSGNQAAVCLTKEPRRAAWMQALAAELGAPTTAFVGPLGEGFSLRWFTPQAELELCGHATLAAAHVLWEDDWLDPARPAHFTTRGGRLVARRRPGTVELDLPARLPEPGQASPAMLQALGLPAPAVHRTATYHGSTLLLELDGEERVRSLRPAFEALRRADADHVIVTARAAGGNADFVSRVFAPAVGIDEDAVTGSAHCLLGPYWAPRLGRADLIGRQLSKRGWRVLVMVGGDRVTLGGGAVTVLRATFAGEVLQAGEPALAH
;
A
#
# COMPACT_ATOMS: atom_id res chain seq x y z
N MET A 1 13.45 -8.74 19.90
CA MET A 1 12.73 -8.20 18.74
C MET A 1 12.70 -9.23 17.63
N LEU A 2 11.58 -9.37 16.94
CA LEU A 2 11.39 -10.32 15.85
C LEU A 2 11.28 -9.56 14.53
N LEU A 3 11.81 -10.12 13.46
CA LEU A 3 11.68 -9.62 12.08
C LEU A 3 10.93 -10.66 11.25
N ARG A 4 9.92 -10.20 10.53
CA ARG A 4 9.22 -10.98 9.52
C ARG A 4 9.26 -10.23 8.19
N TRP A 5 9.56 -10.94 7.12
CA TRP A 5 9.41 -10.41 5.78
C TRP A 5 8.13 -10.99 5.19
N VAL A 6 7.19 -10.13 4.83
CA VAL A 6 5.83 -10.52 4.45
C VAL A 6 5.51 -9.98 3.07
N ASP A 7 4.97 -10.84 2.23
CA ASP A 7 4.29 -10.46 0.99
C ASP A 7 2.81 -10.23 1.31
N ALA A 8 2.36 -8.99 1.24
CA ALA A 8 0.99 -8.55 1.54
C ALA A 8 0.12 -8.45 0.28
N PHE A 9 -1.19 -8.61 0.42
CA PHE A 9 -2.16 -8.69 -0.66
C PHE A 9 -1.87 -9.83 -1.63
N THR A 10 -1.48 -11.00 -1.13
CA THR A 10 -1.24 -12.19 -1.95
C THR A 10 -1.46 -13.48 -1.15
N GLU A 11 -1.75 -14.55 -1.86
CA GLU A 11 -1.82 -15.92 -1.33
C GLU A 11 -0.59 -16.75 -1.72
N ARG A 12 0.39 -16.13 -2.42
CA ARG A 12 1.59 -16.82 -2.95
C ARG A 12 2.85 -16.02 -2.58
N PRO A 13 3.93 -16.69 -2.19
CA PRO A 13 5.22 -16.02 -2.03
C PRO A 13 5.69 -15.41 -3.36
N PHE A 14 6.49 -14.36 -3.26
CA PHE A 14 7.09 -13.62 -4.38
C PHE A 14 6.09 -12.84 -5.25
N SER A 15 4.89 -12.59 -4.72
CA SER A 15 3.83 -11.78 -5.32
C SER A 15 3.32 -10.76 -4.29
N GLY A 16 2.43 -9.86 -4.68
CA GLY A 16 1.93 -8.82 -3.78
C GLY A 16 2.99 -7.81 -3.38
N ASN A 17 2.75 -7.06 -2.31
CA ASN A 17 3.63 -5.98 -1.86
C ASN A 17 4.43 -6.38 -0.61
N GLN A 18 5.72 -6.12 -0.64
CA GLN A 18 6.65 -6.53 0.40
C GLN A 18 6.64 -5.56 1.58
N ALA A 19 6.67 -6.11 2.79
CA ALA A 19 6.88 -5.35 4.02
C ALA A 19 7.79 -6.13 4.97
N ALA A 20 8.73 -5.43 5.60
CA ALA A 20 9.39 -5.92 6.79
C ALA A 20 8.52 -5.55 8.01
N VAL A 21 8.28 -6.51 8.90
CA VAL A 21 7.52 -6.28 10.15
C VAL A 21 8.43 -6.56 11.33
N CYS A 22 8.68 -5.53 12.13
CA CYS A 22 9.47 -5.59 13.34
C CYS A 22 8.55 -5.59 14.56
N LEU A 23 8.44 -6.73 15.26
CA LEU A 23 7.73 -6.81 16.54
C LEU A 23 8.68 -6.46 17.68
N THR A 24 8.31 -5.47 18.49
CA THR A 24 9.09 -5.02 19.65
C THR A 24 8.23 -4.90 20.89
N LYS A 25 8.75 -5.35 22.04
CA LYS A 25 8.07 -5.19 23.34
C LYS A 25 8.26 -3.78 23.90
N GLU A 26 9.30 -3.10 23.49
CA GLU A 26 9.67 -1.77 23.98
C GLU A 26 9.56 -0.73 22.88
N PRO A 27 9.09 0.49 23.18
CA PRO A 27 9.10 1.59 22.24
C PRO A 27 10.53 1.89 21.75
N ARG A 28 10.66 2.19 20.47
CA ARG A 28 11.91 2.63 19.85
C ARG A 28 11.77 4.06 19.33
N ARG A 29 12.88 4.82 19.34
CA ARG A 29 12.89 6.20 18.81
C ARG A 29 12.80 6.20 17.29
N ALA A 30 12.24 7.26 16.72
CA ALA A 30 12.06 7.40 15.28
C ALA A 30 13.40 7.28 14.51
N ALA A 31 14.46 7.90 15.00
CA ALA A 31 15.77 7.85 14.36
C ALA A 31 16.31 6.41 14.25
N TRP A 32 16.15 5.61 15.32
CA TRP A 32 16.54 4.20 15.29
C TRP A 32 15.68 3.38 14.31
N MET A 33 14.36 3.61 14.28
CA MET A 33 13.45 2.94 13.34
C MET A 33 13.79 3.29 11.89
N GLN A 34 14.12 4.57 11.63
CA GLN A 34 14.51 5.04 10.31
C GLN A 34 15.83 4.41 9.85
N ALA A 35 16.82 4.35 10.72
CA ALA A 35 18.10 3.73 10.42
C ALA A 35 17.94 2.23 10.11
N LEU A 36 17.14 1.52 10.90
CA LEU A 36 16.88 0.11 10.65
C LEU A 36 16.07 -0.11 9.35
N ALA A 37 15.12 0.75 9.04
CA ALA A 37 14.37 0.67 7.78
C ALA A 37 15.29 0.89 6.57
N ALA A 38 16.24 1.82 6.68
CA ALA A 38 17.25 2.05 5.63
C ALA A 38 18.18 0.84 5.46
N GLU A 39 18.64 0.23 6.56
CA GLU A 39 19.49 -0.96 6.55
C GLU A 39 18.79 -2.17 5.93
N LEU A 40 17.51 -2.39 6.26
CA LEU A 40 16.73 -3.51 5.73
C LEU A 40 16.42 -3.33 4.23
N GLY A 41 16.32 -2.10 3.73
CA GLY A 41 16.04 -1.82 2.32
C GLY A 41 14.67 -2.33 1.83
N ALA A 42 13.76 -2.68 2.74
CA ALA A 42 12.40 -3.07 2.37
C ALA A 42 11.62 -1.86 1.83
N PRO A 43 10.68 -2.05 0.88
CA PRO A 43 9.81 -0.96 0.42
C PRO A 43 9.15 -0.22 1.58
N THR A 44 8.72 -0.97 2.60
CA THR A 44 8.23 -0.43 3.87
C THR A 44 8.59 -1.36 5.02
N THR A 45 9.07 -0.78 6.14
CA THR A 45 9.25 -1.47 7.42
C THR A 45 8.19 -0.99 8.41
N ALA A 46 7.38 -1.91 8.91
CA ALA A 46 6.40 -1.68 9.97
C ALA A 46 6.98 -2.01 11.33
N PHE A 47 6.93 -1.07 12.27
CA PHE A 47 7.29 -1.27 13.67
C PHE A 47 6.03 -1.38 14.50
N VAL A 48 5.88 -2.51 15.20
CA VAL A 48 4.68 -2.85 15.97
C VAL A 48 5.08 -3.16 17.40
N GLY A 49 4.39 -2.57 18.35
CA GLY A 49 4.57 -2.84 19.77
C GLY A 49 3.29 -2.66 20.56
N PRO A 50 3.17 -3.29 21.76
CA PRO A 50 1.98 -3.14 22.60
C PRO A 50 1.74 -1.68 22.98
N LEU A 51 0.47 -1.26 22.97
CA LEU A 51 0.04 0.06 23.42
C LEU A 51 -1.38 -0.02 24.00
N GLY A 52 -1.51 0.02 25.33
CA GLY A 52 -2.78 -0.19 26.01
C GLY A 52 -3.37 -1.57 25.67
N GLU A 53 -4.63 -1.61 25.24
CA GLU A 53 -5.30 -2.84 24.81
C GLU A 53 -5.06 -3.22 23.33
N GLY A 54 -4.26 -2.42 22.61
CA GLY A 54 -3.93 -2.60 21.20
C GLY A 54 -2.43 -2.50 20.94
N PHE A 55 -2.10 -1.95 19.78
CA PHE A 55 -0.72 -1.85 19.32
C PHE A 55 -0.41 -0.46 18.76
N SER A 56 0.80 0.03 19.01
CA SER A 56 1.37 1.12 18.22
C SER A 56 1.83 0.58 16.87
N LEU A 57 1.67 1.37 15.81
CA LEU A 57 2.12 1.01 14.49
C LEU A 57 2.70 2.23 13.78
N ARG A 58 3.94 2.10 13.30
CA ARG A 58 4.65 3.13 12.54
C ARG A 58 5.30 2.49 11.32
N TRP A 59 5.33 3.23 10.22
CA TRP A 59 5.86 2.74 8.94
C TRP A 59 7.00 3.64 8.45
N PHE A 60 8.04 3.02 7.97
CA PHE A 60 9.20 3.72 7.41
C PHE A 60 9.58 3.12 6.07
N THR A 61 9.75 3.96 5.07
CA THR A 61 10.55 3.62 3.89
C THR A 61 12.04 3.73 4.25
N PRO A 62 12.99 3.31 3.40
CA PRO A 62 14.40 3.62 3.62
C PRO A 62 14.71 5.11 3.80
N GLN A 63 13.85 6.02 3.33
CA GLN A 63 14.09 7.47 3.34
C GLN A 63 13.27 8.24 4.37
N ALA A 64 12.04 7.80 4.67
CA ALA A 64 11.11 8.61 5.48
C ALA A 64 10.07 7.78 6.21
N GLU A 65 9.52 8.37 7.30
CA GLU A 65 8.35 7.86 7.98
C GLU A 65 7.08 8.19 7.18
N LEU A 66 6.17 7.23 7.06
CA LEU A 66 4.88 7.37 6.38
C LEU A 66 3.74 7.63 7.39
N GLU A 67 2.74 8.41 6.98
CA GLU A 67 1.53 8.64 7.77
C GLU A 67 0.51 7.49 7.67
N LEU A 68 0.48 6.80 6.53
CA LEU A 68 -0.40 5.67 6.26
C LEU A 68 0.23 4.70 5.27
N CYS A 69 0.18 3.40 5.59
CA CYS A 69 0.63 2.34 4.68
C CYS A 69 -0.25 1.10 4.79
N GLY A 70 -1.14 0.88 3.81
CA GLY A 70 -2.11 -0.22 3.83
C GLY A 70 -1.46 -1.61 3.81
N HIS A 71 -0.54 -1.87 2.87
CA HIS A 71 0.07 -3.20 2.74
C HIS A 71 0.90 -3.58 3.96
N ALA A 72 1.65 -2.63 4.54
CA ALA A 72 2.45 -2.89 5.73
C ALA A 72 1.58 -3.00 7.01
N THR A 73 0.39 -2.37 7.04
CA THR A 73 -0.61 -2.60 8.10
C THR A 73 -1.19 -4.00 8.00
N LEU A 74 -1.53 -4.45 6.80
CA LEU A 74 -2.01 -5.81 6.55
C LEU A 74 -0.95 -6.84 6.97
N ALA A 75 0.31 -6.65 6.59
CA ALA A 75 1.44 -7.47 7.00
C ALA A 75 1.61 -7.50 8.52
N ALA A 76 1.54 -6.33 9.19
CA ALA A 76 1.64 -6.21 10.64
C ALA A 76 0.55 -7.00 11.36
N ALA A 77 -0.71 -6.88 10.92
CA ALA A 77 -1.83 -7.63 11.47
C ALA A 77 -1.66 -9.15 11.29
N HIS A 78 -1.25 -9.57 10.10
CA HIS A 78 -0.95 -10.98 9.80
C HIS A 78 0.08 -11.55 10.78
N VAL A 79 1.20 -10.84 11.00
CA VAL A 79 2.29 -11.27 11.89
C VAL A 79 1.85 -11.31 13.35
N LEU A 80 1.00 -10.38 13.82
CA LEU A 80 0.48 -10.41 15.19
C LEU A 80 -0.31 -11.70 15.46
N TRP A 81 -1.10 -12.16 14.50
CA TRP A 81 -1.85 -13.41 14.64
C TRP A 81 -0.99 -14.65 14.38
N GLU A 82 -0.05 -14.59 13.47
CA GLU A 82 0.83 -15.72 13.12
C GLU A 82 1.85 -16.06 14.22
N ASP A 83 2.33 -15.03 14.93
CA ASP A 83 3.32 -15.17 16.03
C ASP A 83 2.67 -15.16 17.43
N ASP A 84 1.35 -15.36 17.54
CA ASP A 84 0.59 -15.45 18.79
C ASP A 84 0.70 -14.21 19.71
N TRP A 85 0.94 -13.02 19.12
CA TRP A 85 0.87 -11.76 19.87
C TRP A 85 -0.56 -11.28 20.06
N LEU A 86 -1.48 -11.76 19.24
CA LEU A 86 -2.92 -11.48 19.31
C LEU A 86 -3.71 -12.75 18.97
N ASP A 87 -4.74 -13.04 19.79
CA ASP A 87 -5.67 -14.10 19.48
C ASP A 87 -6.28 -13.90 18.08
N PRO A 88 -6.23 -14.91 17.20
CA PRO A 88 -6.80 -14.84 15.86
C PRO A 88 -8.28 -14.45 15.78
N ALA A 89 -9.05 -14.66 16.83
CA ALA A 89 -10.46 -14.26 16.91
C ALA A 89 -10.64 -12.76 17.21
N ARG A 90 -9.59 -12.08 17.71
CA ARG A 90 -9.65 -10.66 18.07
C ARG A 90 -9.19 -9.78 16.92
N PRO A 91 -9.85 -8.64 16.68
CA PRO A 91 -9.36 -7.64 15.74
C PRO A 91 -8.05 -7.01 16.25
N ALA A 92 -7.14 -6.70 15.34
CA ALA A 92 -5.95 -5.91 15.64
C ALA A 92 -6.30 -4.41 15.60
N HIS A 93 -6.16 -3.74 16.73
CA HIS A 93 -6.36 -2.30 16.86
C HIS A 93 -5.01 -1.60 16.88
N PHE A 94 -4.79 -0.71 15.92
CA PHE A 94 -3.56 0.05 15.81
C PHE A 94 -3.78 1.54 16.13
N THR A 95 -2.87 2.10 16.90
CA THR A 95 -2.72 3.54 17.09
C THR A 95 -1.54 3.99 16.23
N THR A 96 -1.78 4.92 15.31
CA THR A 96 -0.80 5.45 14.37
C THR A 96 -0.74 6.97 14.46
N ARG A 97 0.22 7.61 13.77
CA ARG A 97 0.26 9.08 13.65
C ARG A 97 -0.96 9.64 12.90
N GLY A 98 -1.46 8.90 11.92
CA GLY A 98 -2.64 9.27 11.12
C GLY A 98 -3.99 8.88 11.74
N GLY A 99 -4.00 8.36 12.99
CA GLY A 99 -5.22 7.95 13.68
C GLY A 99 -5.30 6.45 13.95
N ARG A 100 -6.50 5.98 14.24
CA ARG A 100 -6.75 4.56 14.56
C ARG A 100 -7.07 3.76 13.31
N LEU A 101 -6.47 2.56 13.23
CA LEU A 101 -6.76 1.57 12.19
C LEU A 101 -7.20 0.26 12.84
N VAL A 102 -8.05 -0.47 12.13
CA VAL A 102 -8.52 -1.79 12.58
C VAL A 102 -8.29 -2.80 11.46
N ALA A 103 -7.68 -3.92 11.81
CA ALA A 103 -7.60 -5.08 10.95
C ALA A 103 -8.40 -6.23 11.53
N ARG A 104 -9.06 -7.02 10.67
CA ARG A 104 -9.82 -8.21 11.05
C ARG A 104 -9.33 -9.41 10.26
N ARG A 105 -9.18 -10.53 10.94
CA ARG A 105 -8.87 -11.79 10.29
C ARG A 105 -10.16 -12.44 9.76
N ARG A 106 -10.09 -12.91 8.52
CA ARG A 106 -11.10 -13.77 7.89
C ARG A 106 -10.41 -15.02 7.33
N PRO A 107 -11.14 -16.09 7.01
CA PRO A 107 -10.54 -17.26 6.36
C PRO A 107 -9.76 -16.85 5.09
N GLY A 108 -8.43 -17.02 5.11
CA GLY A 108 -7.54 -16.69 4.00
C GLY A 108 -7.34 -15.21 3.70
N THR A 109 -7.90 -14.29 4.50
CA THR A 109 -7.90 -12.85 4.20
C THR A 109 -7.70 -12.02 5.46
N VAL A 110 -6.99 -10.92 5.34
CA VAL A 110 -6.95 -9.82 6.31
C VAL A 110 -7.75 -8.65 5.74
N GLU A 111 -8.71 -8.16 6.49
CA GLU A 111 -9.51 -6.98 6.16
C GLU A 111 -8.98 -5.76 6.90
N LEU A 112 -8.79 -4.67 6.19
CA LEU A 112 -8.42 -3.35 6.73
C LEU A 112 -9.55 -2.37 6.52
N ASP A 113 -10.00 -1.71 7.57
CA ASP A 113 -10.96 -0.62 7.51
C ASP A 113 -10.21 0.72 7.41
N LEU A 114 -10.34 1.38 6.25
CA LEU A 114 -9.60 2.58 5.88
C LEU A 114 -10.56 3.71 5.46
N PRO A 115 -10.14 5.00 5.57
CA PRO A 115 -10.95 6.09 5.05
C PRO A 115 -11.08 6.02 3.53
N ALA A 116 -12.27 6.27 3.02
CA ALA A 116 -12.50 6.44 1.59
C ALA A 116 -11.81 7.71 1.10
N ARG A 117 -11.26 7.64 -0.12
CA ARG A 117 -10.74 8.80 -0.83
C ARG A 117 -11.68 9.11 -1.99
N LEU A 118 -12.41 10.22 -1.90
CA LEU A 118 -13.37 10.58 -2.93
C LEU A 118 -12.64 11.24 -4.11
N PRO A 119 -12.85 10.74 -5.33
CA PRO A 119 -12.24 11.34 -6.51
C PRO A 119 -12.90 12.69 -6.85
N GLU A 120 -12.09 13.67 -7.16
CA GLU A 120 -12.48 14.99 -7.64
C GLU A 120 -12.21 15.08 -9.15
N PRO A 121 -12.92 15.94 -9.91
CA PRO A 121 -12.57 16.21 -11.29
C PRO A 121 -11.13 16.70 -11.42
N GLY A 122 -10.37 16.13 -12.36
CA GLY A 122 -8.97 16.47 -12.55
C GLY A 122 -8.61 16.56 -14.03
N GLN A 123 -7.39 17.04 -14.30
CA GLN A 123 -6.82 17.10 -15.63
C GLN A 123 -5.39 16.56 -15.59
N ALA A 124 -4.99 15.88 -16.65
CA ALA A 124 -3.61 15.48 -16.86
C ALA A 124 -2.92 16.48 -17.78
N SER A 125 -1.74 16.94 -17.39
CA SER A 125 -0.94 17.78 -18.24
C SER A 125 -0.44 17.03 -19.49
N PRO A 126 -0.20 17.70 -20.63
CA PRO A 126 0.40 17.06 -21.80
C PRO A 126 1.73 16.38 -21.48
N ALA A 127 2.53 16.95 -20.57
CA ALA A 127 3.79 16.37 -20.12
C ALA A 127 3.57 15.04 -19.37
N MET A 128 2.55 14.96 -18.50
CA MET A 128 2.14 13.74 -17.81
C MET A 128 1.75 12.63 -18.80
N LEU A 129 0.91 12.95 -19.77
CA LEU A 129 0.47 11.99 -20.80
C LEU A 129 1.66 11.51 -21.64
N GLN A 130 2.54 12.41 -22.03
CA GLN A 130 3.76 12.07 -22.76
C GLN A 130 4.68 11.16 -21.93
N ALA A 131 4.86 11.45 -20.63
CA ALA A 131 5.67 10.63 -19.72
C ALA A 131 5.10 9.22 -19.54
N LEU A 132 3.77 9.06 -19.61
CA LEU A 132 3.09 7.76 -19.60
C LEU A 132 3.10 7.06 -20.97
N GLY A 133 3.50 7.72 -22.04
CA GLY A 133 3.40 7.22 -23.41
C GLY A 133 1.95 7.16 -23.92
N LEU A 134 1.08 8.03 -23.41
CA LEU A 134 -0.34 8.04 -23.73
C LEU A 134 -0.68 9.20 -24.68
N PRO A 135 -1.28 8.95 -25.85
CA PRO A 135 -1.96 9.99 -26.61
C PRO A 135 -3.20 10.46 -25.85
N ALA A 136 -3.52 11.76 -25.91
CA ALA A 136 -4.67 12.34 -25.21
C ALA A 136 -6.00 11.58 -25.44
N PRO A 137 -6.33 11.11 -26.66
CA PRO A 137 -7.54 10.33 -26.89
C PRO A 137 -7.62 8.97 -26.18
N ALA A 138 -6.50 8.47 -25.64
CA ALA A 138 -6.46 7.20 -24.89
C ALA A 138 -6.98 7.34 -23.45
N VAL A 139 -7.06 8.58 -22.93
CA VAL A 139 -7.55 8.86 -21.59
C VAL A 139 -9.05 9.12 -21.66
N HIS A 140 -9.82 8.25 -21.06
CA HIS A 140 -11.27 8.31 -21.07
C HIS A 140 -11.81 9.29 -20.03
N ARG A 141 -11.19 9.27 -18.82
CA ARG A 141 -11.53 10.17 -17.71
C ARG A 141 -10.30 10.45 -16.86
N THR A 142 -10.29 11.62 -16.25
CA THR A 142 -9.26 12.03 -15.29
C THR A 142 -9.94 12.45 -13.99
N ALA A 143 -9.36 12.01 -12.87
CA ALA A 143 -9.75 12.43 -11.54
C ALA A 143 -8.49 12.70 -10.71
N THR A 144 -8.64 13.42 -9.60
CA THR A 144 -7.56 13.72 -8.66
C THR A 144 -8.01 13.49 -7.23
N TYR A 145 -7.07 13.45 -6.30
CA TYR A 145 -7.31 13.45 -4.89
C TYR A 145 -6.26 14.36 -4.21
N HIS A 146 -6.73 15.43 -3.57
CA HIS A 146 -5.90 16.48 -2.95
C HIS A 146 -4.79 17.03 -3.88
N GLY A 147 -5.03 17.06 -5.17
CA GLY A 147 -4.10 17.62 -6.17
C GLY A 147 -2.80 16.83 -6.38
N SER A 148 -2.39 15.97 -5.46
CA SER A 148 -1.13 15.22 -5.53
C SER A 148 -1.27 13.80 -6.08
N THR A 149 -2.49 13.26 -6.13
CA THR A 149 -2.78 11.95 -6.73
C THR A 149 -3.62 12.13 -7.98
N LEU A 150 -3.11 11.69 -9.12
CA LEU A 150 -3.79 11.71 -10.39
C LEU A 150 -4.32 10.32 -10.73
N LEU A 151 -5.59 10.21 -11.11
CA LEU A 151 -6.21 8.99 -11.61
C LEU A 151 -6.58 9.16 -13.07
N LEU A 152 -6.17 8.22 -13.92
CA LEU A 152 -6.45 8.17 -15.36
C LEU A 152 -7.19 6.88 -15.69
N GLU A 153 -8.44 6.99 -16.14
CA GLU A 153 -9.18 5.87 -16.72
C GLU A 153 -8.84 5.75 -18.20
N LEU A 154 -8.38 4.58 -18.63
CA LEU A 154 -8.08 4.27 -20.02
C LEU A 154 -9.18 3.41 -20.65
N ASP A 155 -9.17 3.33 -21.97
CA ASP A 155 -10.15 2.62 -22.79
C ASP A 155 -10.01 1.09 -22.80
N GLY A 156 -9.18 0.50 -21.92
CA GLY A 156 -9.12 -0.95 -21.79
C GLY A 156 -7.94 -1.47 -20.96
N GLU A 157 -8.10 -2.69 -20.48
CA GLU A 157 -7.11 -3.38 -19.64
C GLU A 157 -5.74 -3.51 -20.34
N GLU A 158 -5.74 -3.85 -21.63
CA GLU A 158 -4.50 -4.05 -22.37
C GLU A 158 -3.68 -2.77 -22.47
N ARG A 159 -4.32 -1.62 -22.56
CA ARG A 159 -3.63 -0.33 -22.55
C ARG A 159 -2.97 -0.06 -21.19
N VAL A 160 -3.64 -0.38 -20.09
CA VAL A 160 -3.03 -0.31 -18.75
C VAL A 160 -1.83 -1.25 -18.64
N ARG A 161 -1.97 -2.47 -19.13
CA ARG A 161 -0.94 -3.51 -19.07
C ARG A 161 0.31 -3.15 -19.89
N SER A 162 0.11 -2.63 -21.08
CA SER A 162 1.18 -2.35 -22.04
C SER A 162 1.96 -1.05 -21.78
N LEU A 163 1.53 -0.22 -20.82
CA LEU A 163 2.22 1.02 -20.49
C LEU A 163 3.71 0.82 -20.21
N ARG A 164 4.51 1.73 -20.75
CA ARG A 164 5.95 1.81 -20.51
C ARG A 164 6.30 3.26 -20.13
N PRO A 165 6.08 3.65 -18.86
CA PRO A 165 6.30 5.02 -18.43
C PRO A 165 7.78 5.41 -18.49
N ALA A 166 8.03 6.66 -18.86
CA ALA A 166 9.33 7.28 -18.72
C ALA A 166 9.47 7.83 -17.29
N PHE A 167 9.97 7.01 -16.35
CA PHE A 167 9.99 7.33 -14.91
C PHE A 167 10.73 8.62 -14.59
N GLU A 168 11.83 8.94 -15.29
CA GLU A 168 12.54 10.21 -15.13
C GLU A 168 11.66 11.43 -15.46
N ALA A 169 10.80 11.31 -16.48
CA ALA A 169 9.85 12.37 -16.81
C ALA A 169 8.70 12.44 -15.79
N LEU A 170 8.19 11.28 -15.34
CA LEU A 170 7.17 11.23 -14.29
C LEU A 170 7.65 11.79 -12.95
N ARG A 171 8.93 11.64 -12.61
CA ARG A 171 9.53 12.20 -11.38
C ARG A 171 9.47 13.73 -11.33
N ARG A 172 9.39 14.38 -12.47
CA ARG A 172 9.30 15.84 -12.61
C ARG A 172 7.89 16.34 -12.89
N ALA A 173 6.94 15.43 -12.97
CA ALA A 173 5.54 15.76 -13.26
C ALA A 173 4.81 16.26 -11.99
N ASP A 174 3.65 16.82 -12.21
CA ASP A 174 2.86 17.58 -11.23
C ASP A 174 2.00 16.67 -10.32
N ALA A 175 2.35 15.39 -10.18
CA ALA A 175 1.66 14.48 -9.28
C ALA A 175 2.65 13.54 -8.59
N ASP A 176 2.47 13.36 -7.29
CA ASP A 176 3.27 12.42 -6.48
C ASP A 176 2.90 10.97 -6.80
N HIS A 177 1.62 10.72 -7.05
CA HIS A 177 1.08 9.41 -7.36
C HIS A 177 0.24 9.46 -8.64
N VAL A 178 0.50 8.54 -9.55
CA VAL A 178 -0.28 8.38 -10.78
C VAL A 178 -0.91 6.99 -10.79
N ILE A 179 -2.23 6.95 -10.76
CA ILE A 179 -3.04 5.74 -10.83
C ILE A 179 -3.60 5.64 -12.23
N VAL A 180 -3.25 4.59 -12.95
CA VAL A 180 -3.84 4.30 -14.25
C VAL A 180 -4.77 3.11 -14.09
N THR A 181 -6.00 3.20 -14.57
CA THR A 181 -7.02 2.18 -14.38
C THR A 181 -7.88 1.97 -15.62
N ALA A 182 -8.49 0.81 -15.73
CA ALA A 182 -9.50 0.49 -16.74
C ALA A 182 -10.47 -0.55 -16.17
N ARG A 183 -11.64 -0.69 -16.80
CA ARG A 183 -12.51 -1.84 -16.56
C ARG A 183 -11.76 -3.11 -16.95
N ALA A 184 -11.86 -4.16 -16.13
CA ALA A 184 -11.25 -5.45 -16.46
C ALA A 184 -11.91 -6.06 -17.69
N ALA A 185 -11.12 -6.69 -18.56
CA ALA A 185 -11.60 -7.34 -19.77
C ALA A 185 -12.33 -8.67 -19.49
N GLY A 186 -12.27 -9.16 -18.26
CA GLY A 186 -12.87 -10.40 -17.82
C GLY A 186 -12.09 -11.06 -16.68
N GLY A 187 -12.45 -12.30 -16.36
CA GLY A 187 -11.81 -13.04 -15.26
C GLY A 187 -12.36 -12.64 -13.89
N ASN A 188 -11.51 -12.74 -12.87
CA ASN A 188 -11.90 -12.55 -11.47
C ASN A 188 -11.59 -11.13 -10.95
N ALA A 189 -11.73 -10.11 -11.78
CA ALA A 189 -11.56 -8.72 -11.40
C ALA A 189 -12.61 -7.83 -12.09
N ASP A 190 -12.94 -6.72 -11.46
CA ASP A 190 -13.89 -5.73 -11.93
C ASP A 190 -13.20 -4.57 -12.65
N PHE A 191 -12.05 -4.20 -12.10
CA PHE A 191 -11.17 -3.20 -12.67
C PHE A 191 -9.72 -3.63 -12.51
N VAL A 192 -8.87 -3.03 -13.33
CA VAL A 192 -7.42 -3.18 -13.26
C VAL A 192 -6.77 -1.83 -13.00
N SER A 193 -5.56 -1.86 -12.41
CA SER A 193 -4.79 -0.65 -12.17
C SER A 193 -3.30 -0.89 -12.24
N ARG A 194 -2.53 0.19 -12.45
CA ARG A 194 -1.10 0.30 -12.12
C ARG A 194 -0.88 1.62 -11.39
N VAL A 195 0.08 1.64 -10.50
CA VAL A 195 0.36 2.80 -9.65
C VAL A 195 1.83 3.16 -9.76
N PHE A 196 2.09 4.41 -10.13
CA PHE A 196 3.42 4.97 -10.29
C PHE A 196 3.61 6.13 -9.32
N ALA A 197 4.73 6.16 -8.62
CA ALA A 197 5.04 7.21 -7.64
C ALA A 197 6.55 7.56 -7.66
N PRO A 198 7.14 7.82 -8.84
CA PRO A 198 8.58 8.07 -8.94
C PRO A 198 9.02 9.37 -8.23
N ALA A 199 8.13 10.34 -8.06
CA ALA A 199 8.39 11.56 -7.30
C ALA A 199 8.72 11.29 -5.82
N VAL A 200 8.18 10.20 -5.25
CA VAL A 200 8.47 9.77 -3.87
C VAL A 200 9.40 8.55 -3.81
N GLY A 201 10.13 8.27 -4.90
CA GLY A 201 11.17 7.25 -4.94
C GLY A 201 10.69 5.83 -5.32
N ILE A 202 9.44 5.66 -5.71
CA ILE A 202 8.86 4.36 -6.08
C ILE A 202 8.41 4.40 -7.53
N ASP A 203 9.22 3.86 -8.46
CA ASP A 203 8.88 3.90 -9.88
C ASP A 203 7.52 3.25 -10.16
N GLU A 204 7.27 2.03 -9.65
CA GLU A 204 5.97 1.37 -9.70
C GLU A 204 5.73 0.59 -8.40
N ASP A 205 4.61 0.87 -7.73
CA ASP A 205 4.22 0.15 -6.51
C ASP A 205 3.55 -1.19 -6.85
N ALA A 206 3.89 -2.22 -6.11
CA ALA A 206 3.48 -3.59 -6.39
C ALA A 206 1.97 -3.81 -6.22
N VAL A 207 1.41 -3.46 -5.06
CA VAL A 207 -0.02 -3.43 -4.73
C VAL A 207 -0.26 -2.31 -3.73
N THR A 208 -1.08 -1.34 -4.11
CA THR A 208 -1.24 -0.07 -3.39
C THR A 208 -2.59 0.01 -2.68
N GLY A 209 -2.61 -0.23 -1.39
CA GLY A 209 -3.85 -0.14 -0.59
C GLY A 209 -4.50 1.24 -0.68
N SER A 210 -3.73 2.33 -0.52
CA SER A 210 -4.24 3.70 -0.58
C SER A 210 -4.85 4.08 -1.94
N ALA A 211 -4.34 3.51 -3.03
CA ALA A 211 -4.93 3.69 -4.35
C ALA A 211 -6.31 3.02 -4.45
N HIS A 212 -6.48 1.86 -3.81
CA HIS A 212 -7.77 1.16 -3.79
C HIS A 212 -8.81 1.87 -2.93
N CYS A 213 -8.40 2.68 -1.95
CA CYS A 213 -9.29 3.59 -1.22
C CYS A 213 -9.87 4.71 -2.12
N LEU A 214 -9.22 5.02 -3.25
CA LEU A 214 -9.71 5.94 -4.28
C LEU A 214 -10.43 5.17 -5.41
N LEU A 215 -9.85 4.06 -5.87
CA LEU A 215 -10.40 3.24 -6.95
C LEU A 215 -11.76 2.63 -6.59
N GLY A 216 -11.97 2.24 -5.32
CA GLY A 216 -13.26 1.75 -4.85
C GLY A 216 -14.38 2.76 -5.05
N PRO A 217 -14.34 3.96 -4.44
CA PRO A 217 -15.31 5.03 -4.67
C PRO A 217 -15.41 5.48 -6.12
N TYR A 218 -14.34 5.36 -6.89
CA TYR A 218 -14.35 5.67 -8.31
C TYR A 218 -15.16 4.65 -9.13
N TRP A 219 -14.95 3.36 -8.89
CA TRP A 219 -15.55 2.28 -9.69
C TRP A 219 -16.92 1.83 -9.18
N ALA A 220 -17.21 1.89 -7.87
CA ALA A 220 -18.46 1.41 -7.30
C ALA A 220 -19.71 2.00 -7.96
N PRO A 221 -19.86 3.33 -8.13
CA PRO A 221 -21.02 3.90 -8.79
C PRO A 221 -21.07 3.58 -10.29
N ARG A 222 -19.93 3.36 -10.94
CA ARG A 222 -19.83 3.01 -12.38
C ARG A 222 -20.21 1.57 -12.66
N LEU A 223 -20.03 0.69 -11.69
CA LEU A 223 -20.36 -0.73 -11.77
C LEU A 223 -21.67 -1.08 -11.08
N GLY A 224 -22.31 -0.11 -10.38
CA GLY A 224 -23.59 -0.29 -9.71
C GLY A 224 -23.52 -1.24 -8.50
N ARG A 225 -22.36 -1.40 -7.87
CA ARG A 225 -22.16 -2.27 -6.69
C ARG A 225 -21.04 -1.77 -5.80
N ALA A 226 -21.12 -2.12 -4.50
CA ALA A 226 -20.15 -1.71 -3.48
C ALA A 226 -18.98 -2.71 -3.32
N ASP A 227 -19.23 -3.98 -3.60
CA ASP A 227 -18.24 -5.07 -3.45
C ASP A 227 -17.53 -5.29 -4.79
N LEU A 228 -16.24 -5.02 -4.82
CA LEU A 228 -15.42 -5.04 -6.02
C LEU A 228 -14.16 -5.87 -5.81
N ILE A 229 -13.60 -6.34 -6.91
CA ILE A 229 -12.27 -6.94 -6.97
C ILE A 229 -11.41 -6.09 -7.91
N GLY A 230 -10.44 -5.38 -7.34
CA GLY A 230 -9.39 -4.71 -8.08
C GLY A 230 -8.22 -5.65 -8.35
N ARG A 231 -7.59 -5.53 -9.53
CA ARG A 231 -6.33 -6.22 -9.85
C ARG A 231 -5.28 -5.21 -10.24
N GLN A 232 -4.22 -5.09 -9.44
CA GLN A 232 -3.07 -4.27 -9.81
C GLN A 232 -2.11 -5.05 -10.70
N LEU A 233 -1.80 -4.50 -11.88
CA LEU A 233 -1.07 -5.19 -12.96
C LEU A 233 0.45 -4.90 -12.94
N SER A 234 1.03 -4.62 -11.78
CA SER A 234 2.47 -4.52 -11.62
C SER A 234 3.15 -5.87 -11.84
N LYS A 235 4.48 -5.90 -11.92
CA LYS A 235 5.26 -7.14 -12.05
C LYS A 235 4.95 -8.17 -10.94
N ARG A 236 4.66 -7.71 -9.72
CA ARG A 236 4.32 -8.55 -8.55
C ARG A 236 2.82 -8.54 -8.23
N GLY A 237 2.02 -7.82 -8.99
CA GLY A 237 0.65 -7.46 -8.71
C GLY A 237 -0.28 -8.61 -8.35
N TRP A 238 -1.33 -8.27 -7.60
CA TRP A 238 -2.33 -9.23 -7.13
C TRP A 238 -3.73 -8.61 -7.07
N ARG A 239 -4.67 -9.37 -6.57
CA ARG A 239 -6.06 -8.94 -6.35
C ARG A 239 -6.21 -8.27 -4.99
N VAL A 240 -7.07 -7.27 -4.94
CA VAL A 240 -7.52 -6.59 -3.71
C VAL A 240 -9.03 -6.64 -3.68
N LEU A 241 -9.59 -7.18 -2.60
CA LEU A 241 -11.01 -7.08 -2.31
C LEU A 241 -11.29 -5.66 -1.83
N VAL A 242 -12.32 -5.02 -2.36
CA VAL A 242 -12.65 -3.63 -2.08
C VAL A 242 -14.13 -3.52 -1.79
N MET A 243 -14.48 -3.20 -0.55
CA MET A 243 -15.87 -2.98 -0.13
C MET A 243 -16.05 -1.51 0.23
N VAL A 244 -16.92 -0.81 -0.49
CA VAL A 244 -17.17 0.63 -0.31
C VAL A 244 -18.40 0.84 0.55
N GLY A 245 -18.24 1.54 1.68
CA GLY A 245 -19.31 1.81 2.63
C GLY A 245 -19.27 3.26 3.13
N GLY A 246 -20.00 4.14 2.45
CA GLY A 246 -20.04 5.58 2.83
C GLY A 246 -18.66 6.24 2.72
N ASP A 247 -18.16 6.73 3.85
CA ASP A 247 -16.84 7.37 3.98
C ASP A 247 -15.70 6.37 4.29
N ARG A 248 -15.99 5.07 4.25
CA ARG A 248 -15.03 4.00 4.54
C ARG A 248 -14.87 3.05 3.35
N VAL A 249 -13.69 2.47 3.27
CA VAL A 249 -13.39 1.37 2.35
C VAL A 249 -12.73 0.24 3.15
N THR A 250 -13.32 -0.94 3.08
CA THR A 250 -12.65 -2.14 3.60
C THR A 250 -11.85 -2.78 2.47
N LEU A 251 -10.55 -2.92 2.68
CA LEU A 251 -9.65 -3.62 1.77
C LEU A 251 -9.33 -5.00 2.31
N GLY A 252 -9.47 -6.01 1.47
CA GLY A 252 -9.17 -7.40 1.82
C GLY A 252 -8.06 -7.99 0.95
N GLY A 253 -7.18 -8.79 1.58
CA GLY A 253 -6.14 -9.53 0.86
C GLY A 253 -5.46 -10.54 1.76
N GLY A 254 -4.82 -11.56 1.17
CA GLY A 254 -3.98 -12.51 1.87
C GLY A 254 -2.63 -11.90 2.28
N ALA A 255 -1.88 -12.64 3.10
CA ALA A 255 -0.49 -12.34 3.41
C ALA A 255 0.30 -13.65 3.56
N VAL A 256 1.56 -13.62 3.16
CA VAL A 256 2.47 -14.77 3.23
C VAL A 256 3.79 -14.33 3.87
N THR A 257 4.16 -14.95 4.99
CA THR A 257 5.46 -14.75 5.60
C THR A 257 6.53 -15.51 4.81
N VAL A 258 7.49 -14.76 4.25
CA VAL A 258 8.56 -15.30 3.40
C VAL A 258 9.82 -15.58 4.20
N LEU A 259 10.12 -14.76 5.21
CA LEU A 259 11.31 -14.88 6.03
C LEU A 259 10.99 -14.61 7.50
N ARG A 260 11.57 -15.41 8.38
CA ARG A 260 11.57 -15.21 9.84
C ARG A 260 13.01 -15.04 10.30
N ALA A 261 13.29 -13.94 11.00
CA ALA A 261 14.61 -13.63 11.50
C ALA A 261 14.58 -12.99 12.90
N THR A 262 15.74 -12.94 13.53
CA THR A 262 15.98 -12.20 14.76
C THR A 262 17.16 -11.25 14.55
N PHE A 263 17.19 -10.17 15.32
CA PHE A 263 18.28 -9.21 15.26
C PHE A 263 19.46 -9.64 16.15
N ALA A 264 20.69 -9.32 15.72
CA ALA A 264 21.87 -9.45 16.56
C ALA A 264 21.76 -8.56 17.81
N GLY A 265 22.34 -9.00 18.93
CA GLY A 265 22.23 -8.29 20.21
C GLY A 265 22.72 -6.84 20.15
N GLU A 266 23.78 -6.58 19.41
CA GLU A 266 24.35 -5.25 19.24
C GLU A 266 23.39 -4.26 18.57
N VAL A 267 22.59 -4.72 17.59
CA VAL A 267 21.56 -3.90 16.94
C VAL A 267 20.48 -3.45 17.94
N LEU A 268 20.14 -4.31 18.89
CA LEU A 268 19.14 -4.03 19.91
C LEU A 268 19.64 -3.06 20.97
N GLN A 269 20.96 -3.02 21.19
CA GLN A 269 21.66 -2.15 22.16
C GLN A 269 22.16 -0.87 21.52
N ALA A 270 22.24 -0.80 20.19
CA ALA A 270 22.67 0.38 19.48
C ALA A 270 21.82 1.60 19.91
N GLY A 271 22.49 2.59 20.47
CA GLY A 271 21.94 3.93 20.67
C GLY A 271 21.57 4.56 19.32
N GLU A 272 21.14 5.81 19.35
CA GLU A 272 20.89 6.55 18.11
C GLU A 272 22.15 6.52 17.22
N PRO A 273 22.04 6.09 15.94
CA PRO A 273 23.14 6.30 15.03
C PRO A 273 23.42 7.80 14.97
N ALA A 274 24.70 8.19 15.08
CA ALA A 274 25.09 9.58 14.85
C ALA A 274 24.58 9.97 13.46
N LEU A 275 23.64 10.90 13.39
CA LEU A 275 23.21 11.47 12.12
C LEU A 275 24.45 12.13 11.52
N ALA A 276 24.96 11.58 10.41
CA ALA A 276 25.92 12.29 9.58
C ALA A 276 25.23 13.56 9.08
N HIS A 277 25.78 14.71 9.46
CA HIS A 277 25.34 16.05 9.01
C HIS A 277 25.62 16.26 7.54
#